data_5373b8ea27baefb9bf7758ea0394e854
#
_entry.id   5373b8ea27baefb9bf7758ea0394e854
#
_cell.length_a   1.000
_cell.length_b   1.000
_cell.length_c   1.000
_cell.angle_alpha   90.00
_cell.angle_beta   90.00
_cell.angle_gamma   90.00
#
_symmetry.space_group_name_H-M   'P 1'
#
loop_
_entity.id
_entity.type
_entity.pdbx_description
1 polymer ?
#
loop_
_entity_poly.entity_id
_entity_poly.type
_entity_poly.pdbx_seq_one_letter_code
_entity_poly.pdbx_strand_id
1 'polypeptide(L)'
;MEFSPGLRGVIAGETSISTVGKEGTSLRYRGYDAIELTKNNTYEEVASLIIKDSLDGDEFKEAFLKHYNNKALEDETLSKNIENLKSIHPKGMHPMDLLRTIVSGGEEMDSDTEIESIARISATVCFAIASYHKADTNSLSDKYLVASSLLPNDASDEMLEALDDMLILYAEHGFNASTFATRVTASTRADLTGAIVSGIATLKGELHGGANERAVELINSFNTVEEAEKGIYSLLDEKKKIMGFGHGVYKVQDPRSPVVKNWVEQLVDNDF
;
A
#
# COMPACT_ATOMS: atom_id res chain seq x y z
N MET A 1 29.09 -11.32 -12.02
CA MET A 1 27.83 -11.25 -11.27
C MET A 1 26.70 -11.44 -12.28
N GLU A 2 25.81 -12.36 -12.01
CA GLU A 2 24.66 -12.62 -12.90
C GLU A 2 23.57 -11.58 -12.61
N PHE A 3 22.95 -11.06 -13.65
CA PHE A 3 21.82 -10.10 -13.50
C PHE A 3 20.64 -10.81 -12.84
N SER A 4 20.12 -10.22 -11.73
CA SER A 4 18.97 -10.74 -11.02
C SER A 4 17.77 -9.79 -11.18
N PRO A 5 16.76 -10.16 -11.98
CA PRO A 5 15.53 -9.35 -12.13
C PRO A 5 14.86 -9.11 -10.78
N GLY A 6 14.46 -7.86 -10.52
CA GLY A 6 13.86 -7.45 -9.23
C GLY A 6 14.83 -7.48 -8.06
N LEU A 7 16.13 -7.47 -8.30
CA LEU A 7 17.21 -7.50 -7.29
C LEU A 7 17.14 -8.70 -6.32
N ARG A 8 16.57 -9.81 -6.76
CA ARG A 8 16.37 -10.99 -5.90
C ARG A 8 17.71 -11.55 -5.41
N GLY A 9 17.85 -11.66 -4.08
CA GLY A 9 19.06 -12.16 -3.43
C GLY A 9 20.20 -11.16 -3.32
N VAL A 10 20.01 -9.91 -3.75
CA VAL A 10 20.99 -8.83 -3.57
C VAL A 10 20.86 -8.28 -2.14
N ILE A 11 21.99 -8.28 -1.42
CA ILE A 11 22.06 -7.65 -0.10
C ILE A 11 22.19 -6.14 -0.31
N ALA A 12 21.17 -5.39 0.14
CA ALA A 12 21.12 -3.94 -0.02
C ALA A 12 21.70 -3.18 1.18
N GLY A 13 21.53 -3.73 2.39
CA GLY A 13 21.98 -3.11 3.62
C GLY A 13 21.35 -3.73 4.86
N GLU A 14 21.53 -3.07 6.00
CA GLU A 14 20.89 -3.41 7.27
C GLU A 14 19.75 -2.45 7.57
N THR A 15 18.73 -2.92 8.26
CA THR A 15 17.60 -2.11 8.72
C THR A 15 17.20 -2.51 10.14
N SER A 16 16.87 -1.51 10.97
CA SER A 16 16.28 -1.70 12.30
C SER A 16 14.76 -1.58 12.29
N ILE A 17 14.17 -1.27 11.12
CA ILE A 17 12.73 -0.98 11.03
C ILE A 17 11.93 -2.28 10.97
N SER A 18 12.37 -3.26 10.18
CA SER A 18 11.64 -4.50 10.07
C SER A 18 12.55 -5.73 10.03
N THR A 19 12.00 -6.86 10.44
CA THR A 19 12.61 -8.17 10.28
C THR A 19 11.66 -9.08 9.52
N VAL A 20 12.16 -9.63 8.40
CA VAL A 20 11.40 -10.58 7.58
C VAL A 20 12.05 -11.95 7.72
N GLY A 21 11.33 -12.89 8.33
CA GLY A 21 11.82 -14.24 8.60
C GLY A 21 11.99 -15.06 7.33
N LYS A 22 13.20 -15.51 7.02
CA LYS A 22 13.51 -16.34 5.84
C LYS A 22 12.77 -17.67 5.84
N GLU A 23 12.44 -18.18 7.02
CA GLU A 23 11.72 -19.46 7.20
C GLU A 23 10.21 -19.33 7.10
N GLY A 24 9.69 -18.12 6.73
CA GLY A 24 8.28 -17.89 6.47
C GLY A 24 7.39 -17.83 7.70
N THR A 25 7.93 -17.46 8.86
CA THR A 25 7.21 -17.56 10.12
C THR A 25 7.03 -16.24 10.86
N SER A 26 7.66 -15.15 10.43
CA SER A 26 7.53 -13.88 11.13
C SER A 26 7.75 -12.66 10.24
N LEU A 27 6.94 -11.65 10.46
CA LEU A 27 7.14 -10.27 10.03
C LEU A 27 7.09 -9.40 11.28
N ARG A 28 8.10 -8.56 11.49
CA ARG A 28 8.18 -7.71 12.69
C ARG A 28 8.51 -6.28 12.30
N TYR A 29 7.88 -5.33 12.97
CA TYR A 29 8.19 -3.90 12.88
C TYR A 29 8.77 -3.43 14.20
N ARG A 30 9.98 -2.88 14.20
CA ARG A 30 10.70 -2.45 15.43
C ARG A 30 10.70 -3.51 16.54
N GLY A 31 10.70 -4.79 16.17
CA GLY A 31 10.66 -5.92 17.12
C GLY A 31 9.26 -6.43 17.48
N TYR A 32 8.20 -5.67 17.22
CA TYR A 32 6.81 -6.11 17.42
C TYR A 32 6.37 -7.04 16.29
N ASP A 33 5.62 -8.08 16.62
CA ASP A 33 5.05 -8.98 15.62
C ASP A 33 3.93 -8.29 14.85
N ALA A 34 3.99 -8.28 13.51
CA ALA A 34 3.03 -7.56 12.69
C ALA A 34 1.61 -8.13 12.81
N ILE A 35 1.47 -9.44 13.05
CA ILE A 35 0.16 -10.07 13.27
C ILE A 35 -0.44 -9.69 14.63
N GLU A 36 0.40 -9.52 15.65
CA GLU A 36 -0.08 -9.03 16.95
C GLU A 36 -0.41 -7.53 16.89
N LEU A 37 0.26 -6.76 16.03
CA LEU A 37 -0.08 -5.35 15.83
C LEU A 37 -1.48 -5.19 15.22
N THR A 38 -1.91 -6.03 14.27
CA THR A 38 -3.27 -5.93 13.72
C THR A 38 -4.36 -6.13 14.78
N LYS A 39 -4.11 -6.93 15.81
CA LYS A 39 -5.10 -7.20 16.85
C LYS A 39 -5.22 -6.09 17.90
N ASN A 40 -4.20 -5.28 18.07
CA ASN A 40 -4.07 -4.42 19.23
C ASN A 40 -3.86 -2.94 18.91
N ASN A 41 -3.56 -2.61 17.66
CA ASN A 41 -3.19 -1.28 17.23
C ASN A 41 -3.91 -0.87 15.94
N THR A 42 -3.96 0.42 15.68
CA THR A 42 -4.42 0.99 14.40
C THR A 42 -3.24 1.24 13.46
N TYR A 43 -3.53 1.44 12.19
CA TYR A 43 -2.49 1.78 11.19
C TYR A 43 -1.70 3.04 11.58
N GLU A 44 -2.35 4.05 12.13
CA GLU A 44 -1.72 5.31 12.52
C GLU A 44 -0.69 5.11 13.65
N GLU A 45 -0.99 4.23 14.60
CA GLU A 45 -0.05 3.83 15.67
C GLU A 45 1.14 3.07 15.10
N VAL A 46 0.89 2.16 14.15
CA VAL A 46 1.94 1.40 13.47
C VAL A 46 2.77 2.28 12.53
N ALA A 47 2.15 3.26 11.86
CA ALA A 47 2.89 4.26 11.08
C ALA A 47 3.85 5.06 11.98
N SER A 48 3.39 5.52 13.15
CA SER A 48 4.23 6.17 14.15
C SER A 48 5.35 5.25 14.67
N LEU A 49 5.05 3.97 14.91
CA LEU A 49 6.06 2.99 15.30
C LEU A 49 7.17 2.88 14.25
N ILE A 50 6.82 2.78 12.97
CA ILE A 50 7.79 2.66 11.87
C ILE A 50 8.63 3.93 11.75
N ILE A 51 8.03 5.11 11.84
CA ILE A 51 8.68 6.40 11.63
C ILE A 51 9.50 6.80 12.86
N LYS A 52 8.90 6.76 14.06
CA LYS A 52 9.41 7.36 15.30
C LYS A 52 9.81 6.35 16.39
N ASP A 53 9.62 5.05 16.15
CA ASP A 53 9.81 3.99 17.17
C ASP A 53 8.88 4.15 18.40
N SER A 54 7.64 4.62 18.18
CA SER A 54 6.61 4.83 19.18
C SER A 54 5.23 4.45 18.67
N LEU A 55 4.44 3.74 19.47
CA LEU A 55 3.04 3.41 19.17
C LEU A 55 2.06 4.56 19.49
N ASP A 56 2.56 5.77 19.73
CA ASP A 56 1.74 6.97 19.87
C ASP A 56 1.36 7.51 18.49
N GLY A 57 0.12 7.28 18.08
CA GLY A 57 -0.42 7.67 16.76
C GLY A 57 -0.98 9.08 16.69
N ASP A 58 -1.07 9.81 17.80
CA ASP A 58 -1.81 11.08 17.84
C ASP A 58 -1.23 12.15 16.91
N GLU A 59 0.08 12.32 16.91
CA GLU A 59 0.74 13.29 16.01
C GLU A 59 0.49 12.98 14.53
N PHE A 60 0.50 11.69 14.15
CA PHE A 60 0.18 11.27 12.78
C PHE A 60 -1.28 11.56 12.45
N LYS A 61 -2.21 11.22 13.36
CA LYS A 61 -3.65 11.45 13.19
C LYS A 61 -3.96 12.94 13.02
N GLU A 62 -3.46 13.78 13.90
CA GLU A 62 -3.65 15.24 13.85
C GLU A 62 -3.13 15.83 12.53
N ALA A 63 -1.92 15.47 12.14
CA ALA A 63 -1.33 15.93 10.89
C ALA A 63 -2.10 15.42 9.65
N PHE A 64 -2.48 14.14 9.64
CA PHE A 64 -3.27 13.57 8.56
C PHE A 64 -4.61 14.28 8.40
N LEU A 65 -5.38 14.44 9.48
CA LEU A 65 -6.66 15.13 9.50
C LEU A 65 -6.55 16.58 9.00
N LYS A 66 -5.56 17.30 9.50
CA LYS A 66 -5.31 18.68 9.08
C LYS A 66 -5.13 18.77 7.56
N HIS A 67 -4.30 17.89 6.99
CA HIS A 67 -3.98 17.93 5.57
C HIS A 67 -5.10 17.35 4.69
N TYR A 68 -5.79 16.31 5.14
CA TYR A 68 -6.90 15.71 4.42
C TYR A 68 -8.10 16.68 4.33
N ASN A 69 -8.46 17.31 5.44
CA ASN A 69 -9.56 18.27 5.49
C ASN A 69 -9.27 19.52 4.64
N ASN A 70 -8.03 20.04 4.68
CA ASN A 70 -7.64 21.15 3.84
C ASN A 70 -7.82 20.81 2.35
N LYS A 71 -7.44 19.62 1.92
CA LYS A 71 -7.61 19.19 0.53
C LYS A 71 -9.09 19.01 0.15
N ALA A 72 -9.89 18.48 1.04
CA ALA A 72 -11.32 18.29 0.81
C ALA A 72 -12.12 19.63 0.75
N LEU A 73 -11.70 20.63 1.52
CA LEU A 73 -12.41 21.91 1.64
C LEU A 73 -11.90 23.00 0.69
N GLU A 74 -10.60 22.97 0.36
CA GLU A 74 -9.95 24.04 -0.40
C GLU A 74 -9.70 23.68 -1.86
N ASP A 75 -9.84 22.40 -2.24
CA ASP A 75 -9.24 21.93 -3.48
C ASP A 75 -10.23 21.42 -4.54
N GLU A 76 -11.20 22.26 -4.93
CA GLU A 76 -11.80 22.09 -6.26
C GLU A 76 -10.73 21.96 -7.36
N THR A 77 -9.54 22.53 -7.16
CA THR A 77 -8.42 22.52 -8.09
C THR A 77 -7.80 21.14 -8.19
N LEU A 78 -7.55 20.44 -7.07
CA LEU A 78 -6.99 19.08 -7.12
C LEU A 78 -7.96 18.10 -7.77
N SER A 79 -9.24 18.15 -7.39
CA SER A 79 -10.28 17.33 -8.03
C SER A 79 -10.38 17.59 -9.53
N LYS A 80 -10.36 18.86 -9.97
CA LYS A 80 -10.33 19.23 -11.39
C LYS A 80 -9.05 18.74 -12.10
N ASN A 81 -7.90 18.85 -11.45
CA ASN A 81 -6.66 18.35 -12.00
C ASN A 81 -6.68 16.83 -12.17
N ILE A 82 -7.24 16.09 -11.21
CA ILE A 82 -7.42 14.63 -11.32
C ILE A 82 -8.31 14.30 -12.53
N GLU A 83 -9.46 14.95 -12.67
CA GLU A 83 -10.37 14.73 -13.81
C GLU A 83 -9.70 15.12 -15.15
N ASN A 84 -8.95 16.21 -15.19
CA ASN A 84 -8.20 16.61 -16.38
C ASN A 84 -7.13 15.58 -16.75
N LEU A 85 -6.33 15.11 -15.77
CA LEU A 85 -5.33 14.07 -15.99
C LEU A 85 -5.95 12.77 -16.51
N LYS A 86 -7.11 12.37 -15.98
CA LYS A 86 -7.87 11.21 -16.49
C LYS A 86 -8.34 11.42 -17.92
N SER A 87 -8.81 12.63 -18.26
CA SER A 87 -9.41 12.94 -19.57
C SER A 87 -8.40 12.97 -20.72
N ILE A 88 -7.15 13.32 -20.49
CA ILE A 88 -6.10 13.34 -21.53
C ILE A 88 -5.58 11.95 -21.91
N HIS A 89 -5.97 10.90 -21.18
CA HIS A 89 -5.60 9.53 -21.48
C HIS A 89 -6.80 8.78 -22.08
N PRO A 90 -6.79 8.39 -23.38
CA PRO A 90 -7.96 7.80 -24.08
C PRO A 90 -8.51 6.50 -23.44
N LYS A 91 -7.66 5.78 -22.68
CA LYS A 91 -8.02 4.54 -21.95
C LYS A 91 -8.16 4.75 -20.44
N GLY A 92 -8.13 6.01 -19.97
CA GLY A 92 -7.96 6.36 -18.57
C GLY A 92 -6.49 6.31 -18.13
N MET A 93 -6.14 7.11 -17.11
CA MET A 93 -4.82 7.11 -16.52
C MET A 93 -4.73 6.00 -15.48
N HIS A 94 -3.63 5.24 -15.49
CA HIS A 94 -3.41 4.21 -14.47
C HIS A 94 -3.32 4.86 -13.08
N PRO A 95 -3.99 4.33 -12.03
CA PRO A 95 -3.99 4.94 -10.70
C PRO A 95 -2.59 5.26 -10.14
N MET A 96 -1.62 4.38 -10.33
CA MET A 96 -0.24 4.61 -9.88
C MET A 96 0.46 5.74 -10.63
N ASP A 97 0.11 5.99 -11.90
CA ASP A 97 0.65 7.13 -12.67
C ASP A 97 0.02 8.45 -12.18
N LEU A 98 -1.26 8.41 -11.86
CA LEU A 98 -1.96 9.53 -11.22
C LEU A 98 -1.31 9.87 -9.87
N LEU A 99 -1.14 8.90 -8.98
CA LEU A 99 -0.53 9.09 -7.68
C LEU A 99 0.87 9.68 -7.79
N ARG A 100 1.70 9.13 -8.68
CA ARG A 100 3.05 9.63 -8.93
C ARG A 100 3.03 11.09 -9.38
N THR A 101 2.11 11.46 -10.26
CA THR A 101 1.99 12.83 -10.78
C THR A 101 1.53 13.80 -9.70
N ILE A 102 0.52 13.43 -8.92
CA ILE A 102 -0.02 14.27 -7.85
C ILE A 102 1.01 14.46 -6.73
N VAL A 103 1.65 13.39 -6.28
CA VAL A 103 2.68 13.46 -5.24
C VAL A 103 3.86 14.31 -5.71
N SER A 104 4.28 14.18 -6.98
CA SER A 104 5.38 14.98 -7.54
C SER A 104 5.08 16.48 -7.60
N GLY A 105 3.82 16.88 -7.65
CA GLY A 105 3.40 18.29 -7.61
C GLY A 105 3.18 18.83 -6.19
N GLY A 106 3.41 18.02 -5.16
CA GLY A 106 3.26 18.44 -3.77
C GLY A 106 4.38 19.39 -3.32
N GLU A 107 4.03 20.36 -2.47
CA GLU A 107 5.00 21.26 -1.86
C GLU A 107 5.62 20.62 -0.62
N GLU A 108 6.94 20.81 -0.44
CA GLU A 108 7.60 20.52 0.83
C GLU A 108 7.51 21.76 1.73
N MET A 109 7.28 21.52 3.02
CA MET A 109 7.27 22.58 4.01
C MET A 109 8.47 22.39 4.94
N ASP A 110 9.40 23.34 4.91
CA ASP A 110 10.63 23.32 5.74
C ASP A 110 10.36 23.23 7.26
N SER A 111 9.12 23.54 7.68
CA SER A 111 8.71 23.52 9.09
C SER A 111 8.12 22.19 9.54
N ASP A 112 7.82 21.25 8.64
CA ASP A 112 7.19 19.97 8.99
C ASP A 112 8.20 19.04 9.68
N THR A 113 7.74 18.34 10.71
CA THR A 113 8.44 17.17 11.25
C THR A 113 8.41 16.02 10.25
N GLU A 114 9.23 14.98 10.45
CA GLU A 114 9.21 13.79 9.60
C GLU A 114 7.82 13.14 9.56
N ILE A 115 7.15 13.06 10.71
CA ILE A 115 5.81 12.45 10.78
C ILE A 115 4.74 13.34 10.12
N GLU A 116 4.82 14.66 10.28
CA GLU A 116 3.91 15.60 9.60
C GLU A 116 4.07 15.52 8.08
N SER A 117 5.30 15.45 7.59
CA SER A 117 5.58 15.32 6.15
C SER A 117 5.01 14.02 5.58
N ILE A 118 5.19 12.89 6.28
CA ILE A 118 4.64 11.59 5.85
C ILE A 118 3.12 11.59 5.93
N ALA A 119 2.52 12.11 7.00
CA ALA A 119 1.07 12.21 7.17
C ALA A 119 0.44 13.09 6.07
N ARG A 120 1.08 14.22 5.72
CA ARG A 120 0.66 15.10 4.62
C ARG A 120 0.65 14.39 3.27
N ILE A 121 1.71 13.64 2.96
CA ILE A 121 1.79 12.86 1.71
C ILE A 121 0.75 11.75 1.72
N SER A 122 0.56 11.05 2.85
CA SER A 122 -0.46 10.02 3.01
C SER A 122 -1.86 10.59 2.79
N ALA A 123 -2.20 11.74 3.38
CA ALA A 123 -3.46 12.42 3.16
C ALA A 123 -3.67 12.80 1.67
N THR A 124 -2.61 13.27 1.00
CA THR A 124 -2.64 13.57 -0.44
C THR A 124 -2.94 12.32 -1.27
N VAL A 125 -2.30 11.21 -0.97
CA VAL A 125 -2.50 9.92 -1.66
C VAL A 125 -3.92 9.41 -1.43
N CYS A 126 -4.40 9.40 -0.19
CA CYS A 126 -5.76 8.95 0.15
C CYS A 126 -6.82 9.82 -0.55
N PHE A 127 -6.69 11.13 -0.51
CA PHE A 127 -7.59 12.04 -1.21
C PHE A 127 -7.58 11.81 -2.73
N ALA A 128 -6.41 11.58 -3.32
CA ALA A 128 -6.29 11.30 -4.75
C ALA A 128 -6.98 9.98 -5.14
N ILE A 129 -6.85 8.93 -4.31
CA ILE A 129 -7.51 7.64 -4.53
C ILE A 129 -9.03 7.79 -4.41
N ALA A 130 -9.53 8.42 -3.35
CA ALA A 130 -10.95 8.68 -3.15
C ALA A 130 -11.56 9.46 -4.33
N SER A 131 -10.91 10.56 -4.74
CA SER A 131 -11.33 11.36 -5.87
C SER A 131 -11.28 10.59 -7.20
N TYR A 132 -10.27 9.74 -7.39
CA TYR A 132 -10.18 8.89 -8.59
C TYR A 132 -11.37 7.95 -8.72
N HIS A 133 -11.79 7.35 -7.62
CA HIS A 133 -12.94 6.44 -7.56
C HIS A 133 -14.28 7.16 -7.36
N LYS A 134 -14.28 8.48 -7.19
CA LYS A 134 -15.48 9.29 -6.85
C LYS A 134 -16.16 8.80 -5.59
N ALA A 135 -15.37 8.34 -4.63
CA ALA A 135 -15.89 7.93 -3.34
C ALA A 135 -16.24 9.15 -2.49
N ASP A 136 -17.40 9.09 -1.83
CA ASP A 136 -17.75 10.04 -0.79
C ASP A 136 -17.10 9.59 0.52
N THR A 137 -16.07 10.29 0.94
CA THR A 137 -15.24 9.98 2.11
C THR A 137 -15.21 11.15 3.11
N ASN A 138 -16.31 11.88 3.22
CA ASN A 138 -16.39 13.05 4.09
C ASN A 138 -16.60 12.71 5.58
N SER A 139 -16.96 11.46 5.90
CA SER A 139 -17.15 10.98 7.26
C SER A 139 -16.01 10.06 7.66
N LEU A 140 -14.95 10.65 8.24
CA LEU A 140 -13.79 9.90 8.68
C LEU A 140 -14.01 9.24 10.04
N SER A 141 -13.53 8.03 10.22
CA SER A 141 -13.54 7.30 11.48
C SER A 141 -12.42 7.79 12.39
N ASP A 142 -12.73 8.09 13.64
CA ASP A 142 -11.72 8.44 14.65
C ASP A 142 -10.79 7.26 14.97
N LYS A 143 -11.27 6.03 14.82
CA LYS A 143 -10.51 4.82 15.10
C LYS A 143 -9.67 4.37 13.91
N TYR A 144 -10.26 4.34 12.71
CA TYR A 144 -9.63 3.84 11.48
C TYR A 144 -9.54 4.97 10.46
N LEU A 145 -8.76 5.99 10.77
CA LEU A 145 -8.74 7.25 10.04
C LEU A 145 -8.31 7.09 8.58
N VAL A 146 -7.15 6.47 8.35
CA VAL A 146 -6.63 6.26 7.00
C VAL A 146 -7.51 5.28 6.22
N ALA A 147 -7.96 4.19 6.83
CA ALA A 147 -8.83 3.22 6.18
C ALA A 147 -10.16 3.86 5.74
N SER A 148 -10.80 4.66 6.61
CA SER A 148 -12.05 5.35 6.28
C SER A 148 -11.89 6.40 5.18
N SER A 149 -10.71 6.98 5.03
CA SER A 149 -10.42 7.90 3.93
C SER A 149 -10.31 7.24 2.56
N LEU A 150 -10.25 5.91 2.52
CA LEU A 150 -10.12 5.10 1.30
C LEU A 150 -11.40 4.34 0.93
N LEU A 151 -12.36 4.24 1.86
CA LEU A 151 -13.63 3.54 1.68
C LEU A 151 -14.80 4.52 1.64
N PRO A 152 -15.92 4.16 0.98
CA PRO A 152 -17.12 5.00 0.99
C PRO A 152 -17.73 5.10 2.40
N ASN A 153 -18.51 6.18 2.64
CA ASN A 153 -19.09 6.51 3.95
C ASN A 153 -20.03 5.44 4.53
N ASP A 154 -20.54 4.54 3.70
CA ASP A 154 -21.42 3.42 4.07
C ASP A 154 -20.65 2.10 4.30
N ALA A 155 -19.33 2.14 4.30
CA ALA A 155 -18.53 0.97 4.65
C ALA A 155 -18.80 0.53 6.09
N SER A 156 -18.93 -0.79 6.30
CA SER A 156 -19.14 -1.34 7.65
C SER A 156 -17.88 -1.24 8.50
N ASP A 157 -18.04 -1.34 9.83
CA ASP A 157 -16.91 -1.34 10.76
C ASP A 157 -15.94 -2.50 10.46
N GLU A 158 -16.47 -3.66 10.05
CA GLU A 158 -15.66 -4.81 9.65
C GLU A 158 -14.82 -4.52 8.39
N MET A 159 -15.38 -3.77 7.43
CA MET A 159 -14.62 -3.34 6.23
C MET A 159 -13.50 -2.37 6.58
N LEU A 160 -13.78 -1.44 7.51
CA LEU A 160 -12.77 -0.49 7.99
C LEU A 160 -11.63 -1.20 8.72
N GLU A 161 -11.97 -2.14 9.62
CA GLU A 161 -11.00 -2.93 10.36
C GLU A 161 -10.17 -3.83 9.43
N ALA A 162 -10.81 -4.49 8.47
CA ALA A 162 -10.12 -5.31 7.48
C ALA A 162 -9.11 -4.49 6.66
N LEU A 163 -9.48 -3.29 6.22
CA LEU A 163 -8.56 -2.43 5.47
C LEU A 163 -7.43 -1.90 6.36
N ASP A 164 -7.71 -1.54 7.61
CA ASP A 164 -6.69 -1.11 8.57
C ASP A 164 -5.66 -2.22 8.81
N ASP A 165 -6.10 -3.46 9.04
CA ASP A 165 -5.24 -4.64 9.14
C ASP A 165 -4.38 -4.83 7.88
N MET A 166 -4.97 -4.64 6.68
CA MET A 166 -4.21 -4.72 5.43
C MET A 166 -3.13 -3.64 5.38
N LEU A 167 -3.45 -2.40 5.74
CA LEU A 167 -2.49 -1.30 5.78
C LEU A 167 -1.33 -1.61 6.75
N ILE A 168 -1.63 -2.15 7.93
CA ILE A 168 -0.61 -2.60 8.89
C ILE A 168 0.27 -3.70 8.29
N LEU A 169 -0.32 -4.76 7.72
CA LEU A 169 0.42 -5.89 7.15
C LEU A 169 1.28 -5.52 5.95
N TYR A 170 0.94 -4.45 5.25
CA TYR A 170 1.68 -3.96 4.10
C TYR A 170 2.59 -2.76 4.40
N ALA A 171 2.64 -2.29 5.66
CA ALA A 171 3.34 -1.06 6.02
C ALA A 171 4.85 -1.12 5.76
N GLU A 172 5.50 -2.28 5.99
CA GLU A 172 6.95 -2.42 5.81
C GLU A 172 7.33 -3.88 5.49
N HIS A 173 8.38 -4.07 4.67
CA HIS A 173 8.89 -5.40 4.32
C HIS A 173 10.40 -5.39 4.01
N GLY A 174 11.18 -4.68 4.79
CA GLY A 174 12.64 -4.57 4.64
C GLY A 174 13.08 -3.86 3.37
N PHE A 175 14.16 -4.33 2.76
CA PHE A 175 14.67 -3.76 1.50
C PHE A 175 13.95 -4.35 0.28
N ASN A 176 12.62 -4.22 0.21
CA ASN A 176 11.93 -4.44 -1.05
C ASN A 176 12.35 -3.42 -2.11
N ALA A 177 12.01 -3.66 -3.36
CA ALA A 177 12.51 -2.84 -4.47
C ALA A 177 12.11 -1.35 -4.37
N SER A 178 10.89 -1.03 -3.93
CA SER A 178 10.44 0.36 -3.78
C SER A 178 11.12 1.05 -2.60
N THR A 179 11.24 0.40 -1.45
CA THR A 179 12.01 0.91 -0.30
C THR A 179 13.46 1.16 -0.69
N PHE A 180 14.08 0.25 -1.45
CA PHE A 180 15.46 0.42 -1.91
C PHE A 180 15.60 1.60 -2.87
N ALA A 181 14.70 1.75 -3.84
CA ALA A 181 14.70 2.89 -4.76
C ALA A 181 14.52 4.21 -4.02
N THR A 182 13.58 4.28 -3.07
CA THR A 182 13.35 5.45 -2.22
C THR A 182 14.61 5.81 -1.42
N ARG A 183 15.27 4.82 -0.81
CA ARG A 183 16.54 5.03 -0.06
C ARG A 183 17.67 5.53 -0.96
N VAL A 184 17.79 4.99 -2.18
CA VAL A 184 18.79 5.47 -3.15
C VAL A 184 18.55 6.93 -3.49
N THR A 185 17.30 7.31 -3.78
CA THR A 185 16.94 8.71 -4.09
C THR A 185 17.23 9.62 -2.88
N ALA A 186 16.76 9.25 -1.68
CA ALA A 186 17.00 10.01 -0.46
C ALA A 186 18.50 10.17 -0.13
N SER A 187 19.34 9.16 -0.43
CA SER A 187 20.78 9.21 -0.20
C SER A 187 21.49 10.30 -0.99
N THR A 188 20.90 10.76 -2.07
CA THR A 188 21.41 11.87 -2.87
C THR A 188 21.08 13.25 -2.30
N ARG A 189 20.38 13.30 -1.16
CA ARG A 189 19.78 14.51 -0.57
C ARG A 189 18.69 15.13 -1.46
N ALA A 190 18.02 14.33 -2.27
CA ALA A 190 16.78 14.73 -2.90
C ALA A 190 15.71 14.92 -1.81
N ASP A 191 14.70 15.74 -2.13
CA ASP A 191 13.58 15.98 -1.26
C ASP A 191 12.77 14.68 -0.96
N LEU A 192 11.98 14.71 0.11
CA LEU A 192 11.16 13.57 0.52
C LEU A 192 10.15 13.19 -0.56
N THR A 193 9.54 14.19 -1.19
CA THR A 193 8.57 14.02 -2.27
C THR A 193 9.18 13.26 -3.45
N GLY A 194 10.36 13.67 -3.91
CA GLY A 194 11.10 12.99 -4.98
C GLY A 194 11.48 11.55 -4.61
N ALA A 195 11.87 11.31 -3.36
CA ALA A 195 12.17 9.98 -2.85
C ALA A 195 10.92 9.07 -2.87
N ILE A 196 9.76 9.55 -2.43
CA ILE A 196 8.50 8.80 -2.45
C ILE A 196 8.01 8.57 -3.89
N VAL A 197 8.13 9.55 -4.77
CA VAL A 197 7.79 9.39 -6.21
C VAL A 197 8.59 8.26 -6.85
N SER A 198 9.89 8.11 -6.51
CA SER A 198 10.70 6.99 -6.99
C SER A 198 10.19 5.63 -6.45
N GLY A 199 9.74 5.61 -5.20
CA GLY A 199 9.10 4.43 -4.58
C GLY A 199 7.80 4.06 -5.29
N ILE A 200 6.90 5.02 -5.53
CA ILE A 200 5.62 4.80 -6.23
C ILE A 200 5.88 4.25 -7.65
N ALA A 201 6.84 4.83 -8.37
CA ALA A 201 7.20 4.37 -9.71
C ALA A 201 7.70 2.92 -9.70
N THR A 202 8.52 2.57 -8.72
CA THR A 202 9.07 1.21 -8.56
C THR A 202 7.98 0.22 -8.13
N LEU A 203 7.06 0.64 -7.24
CA LEU A 203 5.97 -0.21 -6.75
C LEU A 203 5.02 -0.65 -7.88
N LYS A 204 4.81 0.18 -8.90
CA LYS A 204 4.00 -0.16 -10.09
C LYS A 204 4.54 -1.37 -10.86
N GLY A 205 5.82 -1.70 -10.72
CA GLY A 205 6.47 -2.76 -11.49
C GLY A 205 5.79 -4.12 -11.32
N GLU A 206 5.67 -4.88 -12.43
CA GLU A 206 5.02 -6.20 -12.49
C GLU A 206 5.66 -7.24 -11.55
N LEU A 207 6.95 -7.10 -11.25
CA LEU A 207 7.68 -7.98 -10.32
C LEU A 207 7.62 -7.47 -8.87
N HIS A 208 6.77 -6.48 -8.58
CA HIS A 208 6.59 -5.88 -7.26
C HIS A 208 5.09 -5.68 -6.97
N GLY A 209 4.63 -4.49 -6.61
CA GLY A 209 3.22 -4.23 -6.31
C GLY A 209 2.26 -4.48 -7.49
N GLY A 210 2.70 -4.30 -8.73
CA GLY A 210 1.94 -4.66 -9.93
C GLY A 210 1.58 -6.15 -10.02
N ALA A 211 2.19 -7.02 -9.21
CA ALA A 211 1.82 -8.43 -9.13
C ALA A 211 0.39 -8.63 -8.60
N ASN A 212 -0.08 -7.78 -7.69
CA ASN A 212 -1.45 -7.85 -7.16
C ASN A 212 -2.49 -7.55 -8.24
N GLU A 213 -2.24 -6.53 -9.06
CA GLU A 213 -3.10 -6.19 -10.21
C GLU A 213 -3.21 -7.38 -11.19
N ARG A 214 -2.07 -8.00 -11.51
CA ARG A 214 -2.05 -9.20 -12.37
C ARG A 214 -2.75 -10.41 -11.75
N ALA A 215 -2.71 -10.56 -10.42
CA ALA A 215 -3.45 -11.61 -9.73
C ALA A 215 -4.96 -11.39 -9.85
N VAL A 216 -5.44 -10.15 -9.68
CA VAL A 216 -6.86 -9.80 -9.86
C VAL A 216 -7.29 -10.01 -11.33
N GLU A 217 -6.47 -9.59 -12.30
CA GLU A 217 -6.75 -9.86 -13.72
C GLU A 217 -6.88 -11.36 -14.02
N LEU A 218 -6.00 -12.19 -13.42
CA LEU A 218 -6.04 -13.64 -13.57
C LEU A 218 -7.33 -14.22 -12.97
N ILE A 219 -7.71 -13.81 -11.75
CA ILE A 219 -8.95 -14.25 -11.10
C ILE A 219 -10.15 -13.88 -11.99
N ASN A 220 -10.22 -12.63 -12.44
CA ASN A 220 -11.32 -12.14 -13.26
C ASN A 220 -11.36 -12.72 -14.70
N SER A 221 -10.33 -13.45 -15.11
CA SER A 221 -10.31 -14.13 -16.42
C SER A 221 -11.10 -15.43 -16.45
N PHE A 222 -11.55 -15.92 -15.29
CA PHE A 222 -12.33 -17.16 -15.16
C PHE A 222 -13.74 -16.83 -14.65
N ASN A 223 -14.75 -17.51 -15.22
CA ASN A 223 -16.15 -17.34 -14.80
C ASN A 223 -16.62 -18.46 -13.86
N THR A 224 -15.93 -19.61 -13.86
CA THR A 224 -16.26 -20.77 -13.03
C THR A 224 -15.00 -21.40 -12.44
N VAL A 225 -15.19 -22.19 -11.37
CA VAL A 225 -14.11 -22.94 -10.73
C VAL A 225 -13.46 -23.94 -11.71
N GLU A 226 -14.27 -24.57 -12.57
CA GLU A 226 -13.78 -25.53 -13.57
C GLU A 226 -12.94 -24.86 -14.66
N GLU A 227 -13.30 -23.64 -15.08
CA GLU A 227 -12.48 -22.82 -15.99
C GLU A 227 -11.16 -22.41 -15.34
N ALA A 228 -11.22 -21.97 -14.06
CA ALA A 228 -10.04 -21.60 -13.30
C ALA A 228 -9.08 -22.79 -13.16
N GLU A 229 -9.58 -23.97 -12.79
CA GLU A 229 -8.75 -25.17 -12.65
C GLU A 229 -8.03 -25.50 -13.95
N LYS A 230 -8.77 -25.59 -15.07
CA LYS A 230 -8.19 -25.88 -16.41
C LYS A 230 -7.18 -24.81 -16.82
N GLY A 231 -7.50 -23.53 -16.61
CA GLY A 231 -6.63 -22.40 -16.96
C GLY A 231 -5.33 -22.42 -16.17
N ILE A 232 -5.39 -22.70 -14.87
CA ILE A 232 -4.21 -22.78 -13.99
C ILE A 232 -3.32 -23.98 -14.42
N TYR A 233 -3.89 -25.16 -14.67
CA TYR A 233 -3.10 -26.29 -15.17
C TYR A 233 -2.44 -25.99 -16.52
N SER A 234 -3.13 -25.32 -17.44
CA SER A 234 -2.52 -24.90 -18.71
C SER A 234 -1.33 -23.95 -18.51
N LEU A 235 -1.45 -22.99 -17.59
CA LEU A 235 -0.33 -22.10 -17.25
C LEU A 235 0.87 -22.84 -16.65
N LEU A 236 0.60 -23.86 -15.83
CA LEU A 236 1.64 -24.73 -15.23
C LEU A 236 2.35 -25.56 -16.30
N ASP A 237 1.61 -26.16 -17.23
CA ASP A 237 2.16 -26.94 -18.36
C ASP A 237 3.03 -26.09 -19.28
N GLU A 238 2.63 -24.84 -19.49
CA GLU A 238 3.38 -23.83 -20.25
C GLU A 238 4.55 -23.22 -19.46
N LYS A 239 4.75 -23.63 -18.20
CA LYS A 239 5.74 -23.06 -17.27
C LYS A 239 5.64 -21.55 -17.08
N LYS A 240 4.42 -21.00 -17.22
CA LYS A 240 4.13 -19.60 -16.94
C LYS A 240 4.01 -19.36 -15.45
N LYS A 241 4.30 -18.13 -15.02
CA LYS A 241 4.08 -17.72 -13.64
C LYS A 241 2.58 -17.55 -13.40
N ILE A 242 2.12 -18.07 -12.28
CA ILE A 242 0.76 -17.83 -11.78
C ILE A 242 0.88 -16.65 -10.80
N MET A 243 0.34 -15.50 -11.19
CA MET A 243 0.42 -14.30 -10.37
C MET A 243 -0.42 -14.46 -9.12
N GLY A 244 0.06 -13.92 -7.98
CA GLY A 244 -0.52 -14.15 -6.65
C GLY A 244 0.05 -15.37 -5.92
N PHE A 245 0.82 -16.23 -6.59
CA PHE A 245 1.45 -17.41 -5.98
C PHE A 245 2.97 -17.31 -5.94
N GLY A 246 3.53 -17.76 -4.82
CA GLY A 246 4.97 -17.72 -4.55
C GLY A 246 5.46 -16.36 -4.05
N HIS A 247 6.53 -16.38 -3.27
CA HIS A 247 7.13 -15.20 -2.70
C HIS A 247 8.67 -15.23 -2.82
N GLY A 248 9.30 -14.06 -2.93
CA GLY A 248 10.76 -13.94 -3.05
C GLY A 248 11.50 -14.37 -1.79
N VAL A 249 10.96 -14.08 -0.62
CA VAL A 249 11.56 -14.32 0.69
C VAL A 249 10.94 -15.52 1.39
N TYR A 250 9.63 -15.55 1.56
CA TYR A 250 8.93 -16.64 2.26
C TYR A 250 8.98 -17.94 1.47
N LYS A 251 9.41 -19.02 2.14
CA LYS A 251 9.61 -20.35 1.51
C LYS A 251 8.53 -21.34 1.90
N VAL A 252 7.92 -21.18 3.07
CA VAL A 252 6.89 -22.07 3.60
C VAL A 252 5.53 -21.43 3.47
N GLN A 253 5.34 -20.29 4.11
CA GLN A 253 4.07 -19.56 4.13
C GLN A 253 4.34 -18.07 4.39
N ASP A 254 3.56 -17.19 3.76
CA ASP A 254 3.50 -15.77 4.11
C ASP A 254 2.70 -15.63 5.41
N PRO A 255 3.26 -15.07 6.49
CA PRO A 255 2.58 -14.95 7.77
C PRO A 255 1.33 -14.05 7.72
N ARG A 256 1.20 -13.21 6.70
CA ARG A 256 0.06 -12.33 6.48
C ARG A 256 -1.16 -13.08 5.93
N SER A 257 -0.93 -14.14 5.15
CA SER A 257 -1.98 -14.86 4.44
C SER A 257 -3.12 -15.38 5.34
N PRO A 258 -2.89 -15.91 6.56
CA PRO A 258 -3.98 -16.33 7.43
C PRO A 258 -4.90 -15.19 7.86
N VAL A 259 -4.36 -13.99 8.12
CA VAL A 259 -5.16 -12.81 8.50
C VAL A 259 -6.02 -12.36 7.31
N VAL A 260 -5.39 -12.24 6.13
CA VAL A 260 -6.10 -11.87 4.89
C VAL A 260 -7.22 -12.85 4.58
N LYS A 261 -6.93 -14.15 4.69
CA LYS A 261 -7.92 -15.20 4.43
C LYS A 261 -9.09 -15.13 5.40
N ASN A 262 -8.82 -14.92 6.69
CA ASN A 262 -9.86 -14.77 7.70
C ASN A 262 -10.80 -13.59 7.38
N TRP A 263 -10.26 -12.45 6.95
CA TRP A 263 -11.07 -11.31 6.52
C TRP A 263 -11.91 -11.62 5.27
N VAL A 264 -11.34 -12.31 4.29
CA VAL A 264 -12.10 -12.75 3.11
C VAL A 264 -13.27 -13.64 3.50
N GLU A 265 -13.06 -14.62 4.40
CA GLU A 265 -14.10 -15.52 4.90
C GLU A 265 -15.21 -14.80 5.68
N GLN A 266 -14.89 -13.66 6.34
CA GLN A 266 -15.87 -12.86 7.08
C GLN A 266 -16.66 -11.89 6.21
N LEU A 267 -16.01 -11.28 5.22
CA LEU A 267 -16.60 -10.22 4.40
C LEU A 267 -17.34 -10.74 3.16
N VAL A 268 -17.03 -11.94 2.73
CA VAL A 268 -17.74 -12.56 1.61
C VAL A 268 -18.89 -13.37 2.18
N ASP A 269 -20.12 -12.94 1.92
CA ASP A 269 -21.30 -13.76 2.17
C ASP A 269 -21.12 -15.12 1.49
N ASN A 270 -21.44 -16.21 2.20
CA ASN A 270 -21.19 -17.61 1.83
C ASN A 270 -21.97 -18.09 0.58
N ASP A 271 -22.27 -17.22 -0.38
CA ASP A 271 -22.92 -17.52 -1.66
C ASP A 271 -21.91 -17.64 -2.82
N PHE A 272 -20.85 -18.47 -2.59
CA PHE A 272 -20.00 -18.99 -3.66
C PHE A 272 -20.16 -20.50 -3.76
#